data_4705c70793301ada5464f6b002571792
#
_entry.id   4705c70793301ada5464f6b002571792
#
_cell.length_a   1.000
_cell.length_b   1.000
_cell.length_c   1.000
_cell.angle_alpha   90.00
_cell.angle_beta   90.00
_cell.angle_gamma   90.00
#
_symmetry.space_group_name_H-M   'P 1'
#
loop_
_entity.id
_entity.type
_entity.pdbx_description
1 polymer ?
#
loop_
_entity_poly.entity_id
_entity_poly.type
_entity_poly.pdbx_seq_one_letter_code
_entity_poly.pdbx_strand_id
1 'polypeptide(L)' 'MNISQNKLAMDIHVPAPRINAIAKGTRAITADTALRLGKYFGTGPEFWINLQTNYDLCVAAAEKQKEIDAIPQLAFA' A
#
# COMPACT_ATOMS: atom_id res chain seq x y z
N MET A 1 8.58 -17.58 1.99
CA MET A 1 9.55 -17.22 0.96
C MET A 1 10.62 -16.33 1.56
N ASN A 2 11.86 -16.79 1.55
CA ASN A 2 12.95 -16.06 2.21
C ASN A 2 13.73 -15.24 1.19
N ILE A 3 13.31 -14.00 1.03
CA ILE A 3 13.98 -13.07 0.13
C ILE A 3 14.30 -11.80 0.91
N SER A 4 15.54 -11.32 0.80
CA SER A 4 15.93 -10.10 1.48
C SER A 4 15.34 -8.88 0.78
N GLN A 5 15.24 -7.77 1.52
CA GLN A 5 14.77 -6.52 0.93
C GLN A 5 15.71 -6.04 -0.18
N ASN A 6 17.01 -6.23 0.00
CA ASN A 6 17.98 -5.84 -1.03
C ASN A 6 17.82 -6.66 -2.30
N LYS A 7 17.62 -7.98 -2.16
CA LYS A 7 17.41 -8.83 -3.33
C LYS A 7 16.13 -8.46 -4.07
N LEU A 8 15.05 -8.22 -3.31
CA LEU A 8 13.78 -7.81 -3.90
C LEU A 8 13.95 -6.52 -4.68
N ALA A 9 14.61 -5.52 -4.09
CA ALA A 9 14.83 -4.24 -4.74
C ALA A 9 15.60 -4.40 -6.03
N MET A 10 16.65 -5.21 -6.03
CA MET A 10 17.43 -5.48 -7.23
C MET A 10 16.59 -6.17 -8.30
N ASP A 11 15.82 -7.16 -7.91
CA ASP A 11 15.05 -7.96 -8.85
C ASP A 11 13.94 -7.17 -9.54
N ILE A 12 13.35 -6.21 -8.84
CA ILE A 12 12.27 -5.39 -9.42
C ILE A 12 12.76 -4.02 -9.91
N HIS A 13 14.07 -3.79 -9.86
CA HIS A 13 14.70 -2.56 -10.36
C HIS A 13 14.23 -1.29 -9.64
N VAL A 14 14.19 -1.36 -8.31
CA VAL A 14 13.82 -0.25 -7.44
C VAL A 14 14.95 -0.02 -6.44
N PRO A 15 15.26 1.24 -6.08
CA PRO A 15 16.31 1.49 -5.08
C PRO A 15 16.00 0.79 -3.75
N ALA A 16 17.01 0.19 -3.15
CA ALA A 16 16.84 -0.52 -1.87
C ALA A 16 16.25 0.37 -0.77
N PRO A 17 16.65 1.65 -0.63
CA PRO A 17 16.02 2.52 0.38
C PRO A 17 14.52 2.64 0.23
N ARG A 18 13.99 2.59 -1.00
CA ARG A 18 12.54 2.66 -1.23
C ARG A 18 11.85 1.43 -0.65
N ILE A 19 12.39 0.24 -0.90
CA ILE A 19 11.82 -0.99 -0.35
C ILE A 19 11.89 -0.97 1.16
N ASN A 20 13.01 -0.52 1.72
CA ASN A 20 13.16 -0.42 3.17
C ASN A 20 12.13 0.54 3.78
N ALA A 21 11.87 1.67 3.13
CA ALA A 21 10.90 2.64 3.61
C ALA A 21 9.48 2.09 3.54
N ILE A 22 9.15 1.35 2.50
CA ILE A 22 7.83 0.71 2.38
C ILE A 22 7.66 -0.33 3.49
N ALA A 23 8.69 -1.13 3.75
CA ALA A 23 8.65 -2.15 4.79
C ALA A 23 8.48 -1.54 6.18
N LYS A 24 9.04 -0.35 6.41
CA LYS A 24 8.91 0.36 7.68
C LYS A 24 7.60 1.12 7.82
N GLY A 25 6.83 1.23 6.74
CA GLY A 25 5.58 1.97 6.75
C GLY A 25 5.73 3.48 6.60
N THR A 26 6.92 3.96 6.23
CA THR A 26 7.17 5.39 6.04
C THR A 26 6.95 5.84 4.60
N ARG A 27 6.71 4.91 3.68
CA ARG A 27 6.46 5.22 2.29
C ARG A 27 5.37 4.30 1.74
N ALA A 28 4.45 4.90 0.98
CA ALA A 28 3.33 4.17 0.39
C ALA A 28 3.77 3.38 -0.85
N ILE A 29 3.02 2.31 -1.14
CA ILE A 29 3.18 1.56 -2.38
C ILE A 29 2.48 2.34 -3.48
N THR A 30 3.25 2.81 -4.46
CA THR A 30 2.70 3.52 -5.61
C THR A 30 2.28 2.54 -6.69
N ALA A 31 1.58 3.05 -7.72
CA ALA A 31 1.17 2.22 -8.85
C ALA A 31 2.37 1.55 -9.53
N ASP A 32 3.46 2.29 -9.72
CA ASP A 32 4.67 1.74 -10.31
C ASP A 32 5.23 0.58 -9.49
N THR A 33 5.34 0.77 -8.18
CA THR A 33 5.85 -0.27 -7.30
C THR A 33 4.91 -1.48 -7.28
N ALA A 34 3.59 -1.24 -7.28
CA ALA A 34 2.60 -2.31 -7.31
C ALA A 34 2.71 -3.14 -8.59
N LEU A 35 2.94 -2.49 -9.73
CA LEU A 35 3.13 -3.19 -10.99
C LEU A 35 4.34 -4.12 -10.93
N ARG A 36 5.44 -3.62 -10.36
CA ARG A 36 6.68 -4.39 -10.25
C ARG A 36 6.54 -5.55 -9.27
N LEU A 37 5.96 -5.30 -8.11
CA LEU A 37 5.72 -6.34 -7.11
C LEU A 37 4.74 -7.39 -7.63
N GLY A 38 3.68 -6.94 -8.29
CA GLY A 38 2.68 -7.85 -8.85
C GLY A 38 3.26 -8.77 -9.91
N LYS A 39 4.14 -8.26 -10.75
CA LYS A 39 4.83 -9.06 -11.75
C LYS A 39 5.77 -10.07 -11.10
N TYR A 40 6.57 -9.60 -10.16
CA TYR A 40 7.59 -10.43 -9.53
C TYR A 40 6.98 -11.61 -8.75
N PHE A 41 5.92 -11.34 -7.98
CA PHE A 41 5.29 -12.38 -7.16
C PHE A 41 4.14 -13.11 -7.87
N GLY A 42 3.78 -12.66 -9.05
CA GLY A 42 2.71 -13.29 -9.82
C GLY A 42 1.31 -13.05 -9.29
N THR A 43 1.14 -12.03 -8.46
CA THR A 43 -0.17 -11.72 -7.84
C THR A 43 -0.99 -10.71 -8.64
N GLY A 44 -0.35 -9.97 -9.53
CA GLY A 44 -0.94 -8.79 -10.14
C GLY A 44 -0.80 -7.56 -9.26
N PRO A 45 -0.92 -6.36 -9.85
CA PRO A 45 -0.72 -5.12 -9.10
C PRO A 45 -1.84 -4.80 -8.13
N GLU A 46 -3.06 -5.26 -8.40
CA GLU A 46 -4.23 -4.94 -7.58
C GLU A 46 -4.06 -5.43 -6.14
N PHE A 47 -3.44 -6.59 -5.96
CA PHE A 47 -3.19 -7.11 -4.63
C PHE A 47 -2.41 -6.11 -3.78
N TRP A 48 -1.36 -5.53 -4.36
CA TRP A 48 -0.49 -4.60 -3.63
C TRP A 48 -1.14 -3.24 -3.41
N ILE A 49 -1.88 -2.75 -4.39
CA ILE A 49 -2.61 -1.48 -4.25
C ILE A 49 -3.73 -1.64 -3.21
N ASN A 50 -4.40 -2.78 -3.18
CA ASN A 50 -5.46 -3.02 -2.20
C ASN A 50 -4.90 -3.10 -0.78
N LEU A 51 -3.71 -3.69 -0.59
CA LEU A 51 -3.06 -3.68 0.70
C LEU A 51 -2.79 -2.25 1.17
N GLN A 52 -2.27 -1.41 0.28
CA GLN A 52 -1.99 -0.02 0.61
C GLN A 52 -3.28 0.72 0.93
N THR A 53 -4.32 0.54 0.12
CA THR A 53 -5.61 1.20 0.33
C THR A 53 -6.22 0.80 1.66
N ASN A 54 -6.20 -0.48 2.00
CA ASN A 54 -6.72 -0.97 3.27
C ASN A 54 -5.97 -0.37 4.46
N TYR A 55 -4.64 -0.28 4.34
CA TYR A 55 -3.82 0.34 5.37
C TYR A 55 -4.19 1.81 5.54
N ASP A 56 -4.29 2.53 4.43
CA ASP A 56 -4.62 3.95 4.44
C ASP A 56 -6.00 4.21 5.05
N LEU A 57 -6.97 3.36 4.72
CA LEU A 57 -8.32 3.46 5.27
C LEU A 57 -8.32 3.25 6.79
N CYS A 58 -7.56 2.26 7.26
CA CYS A 58 -7.47 2.01 8.70
C CYS A 58 -6.84 3.18 9.45
N VAL A 59 -5.77 3.76 8.89
CA VAL A 59 -5.11 4.91 9.51
C VAL A 59 -6.04 6.11 9.53
N ALA A 60 -6.68 6.41 8.40
CA ALA A 60 -7.58 7.56 8.30
C ALA A 60 -8.78 7.41 9.24
N ALA A 61 -9.33 6.20 9.32
CA ALA A 61 -10.45 5.94 10.22
C ALA A 61 -10.06 6.14 11.68
N ALA A 62 -8.86 5.67 12.06
CA ALA A 62 -8.39 5.83 13.44
C ALA A 62 -8.22 7.31 13.81
N GLU A 63 -7.77 8.13 12.85
CA GLU A 63 -7.48 9.53 13.11
C GLU A 63 -8.72 10.42 13.02
N LYS A 64 -9.66 10.10 12.13
CA LYS A 64 -10.72 11.02 11.75
C LYS A 64 -12.13 10.45 11.89
N GLN A 65 -12.28 9.35 12.60
CA GLN A 65 -13.59 8.67 12.68
C GLN A 65 -14.69 9.59 13.21
N LYS A 66 -14.37 10.41 14.23
CA LYS A 66 -15.37 11.32 14.80
C LYS A 66 -15.85 12.35 13.80
N GLU A 67 -14.95 12.90 13.01
CA GLU A 67 -15.30 13.87 11.97
C GLU A 67 -16.15 13.21 10.89
N ILE A 68 -15.79 12.01 10.50
CA ILE A 68 -16.48 11.28 9.44
C ILE A 68 -17.88 10.88 9.92
N ASP A 69 -18.01 10.43 11.16
CA ASP A 69 -19.30 10.05 11.73
C ASP A 69 -20.28 11.22 11.81
N ALA A 70 -19.76 12.44 11.87
CA ALA A 70 -20.60 13.64 11.88
C ALA A 70 -21.19 14.00 10.51
N ILE A 71 -20.70 13.37 9.44
CA ILE A 71 -21.19 13.62 8.10
C ILE A 71 -22.55 12.94 7.94
N PRO A 72 -23.61 13.72 7.60
CA PRO A 72 -24.93 13.11 7.40
C PRO A 72 -24.96 12.33 6.10
N GLN A 73 -25.66 11.20 6.13
CA GLN A 73 -25.85 10.41 4.93
C GLN A 73 -26.96 11.04 4.09
N LEU A 74 -26.71 11.19 2.78
CA LEU A 74 -27.73 11.66 1.88
C LEU A 74 -28.84 10.62 1.77
N ALA A 75 -30.07 11.05 1.97
CA ALA A 75 -31.21 10.16 1.86
C ALA A 75 -31.63 10.02 0.40
N PHE A 76 -31.72 8.77 -0.06
CA PHE A 76 -32.21 8.49 -1.40
C PHE A 76 -33.63 7.96 -1.29
N ALA A 77 -34.49 8.58 -2.03
CA ALA A 77 -35.88 8.15 -2.06
C ALA A 77 -36.06 6.94 -3.00
#